data_93dacde61874edafad0f2aa4b50d59d4
#
_entry.id   93dacde61874edafad0f2aa4b50d59d4
#
_cell.length_a   1.000
_cell.length_b   1.000
_cell.length_c   1.000
_cell.angle_alpha   90.00
_cell.angle_beta   90.00
_cell.angle_gamma   90.00
#
_symmetry.space_group_name_H-M   'P 1'
#
loop_
_entity.id
_entity.type
_entity.pdbx_description
1 polymer ?
#
loop_
_entity_poly.entity_id
_entity_poly.type
_entity_poly.pdbx_seq_one_letter_code
_entity_poly.pdbx_strand_id
1 'polypeptide(L)'
;MYINIEKTTKLIQEKGCDAVILFNESNMHYICSFSPSEGVIIITKSGNSYHIVDSRYTETAQIHAQKTGLKVIEIKNSFLNEVNDIVNKENIKRLLFENETISLAQYNSYAKKLNNTEFVELNHDFMLMRNKKEAFEIELMKKANNIAEKSFLELLNEVKIGKTEKELAALFDYIMARNGSDGVSFDTILLTGTHTSMPHGVPSDKKIKDGDFVLFDFGATYQGYHSDMTRTIAIGNITDEMKEAYDLVLKAQLAGIKALKAGEKCADVYQAAYDVLNEKDMGKYFRHSLGHGVGLDIHEGYNASPKSNDKFEV
;
A
#
# COMPACT_ATOMS: atom_id res chain seq x y z
N MET A 1 -21.91 12.81 -6.49
CA MET A 1 -21.46 11.92 -5.37
C MET A 1 -19.98 11.67 -5.61
N TYR A 2 -19.16 11.62 -4.57
CA TYR A 2 -17.74 11.28 -4.73
C TYR A 2 -17.60 9.85 -5.30
N ILE A 3 -16.73 9.63 -6.31
CA ILE A 3 -16.71 8.41 -7.11
C ILE A 3 -16.55 7.13 -6.27
N ASN A 4 -15.74 7.19 -5.21
CA ASN A 4 -15.49 6.03 -4.35
C ASN A 4 -16.69 5.70 -3.45
N ILE A 5 -17.50 6.70 -3.07
CA ILE A 5 -18.78 6.48 -2.37
C ILE A 5 -19.79 5.82 -3.32
N GLU A 6 -19.80 6.20 -4.59
CA GLU A 6 -20.65 5.59 -5.61
C GLU A 6 -20.32 4.11 -5.83
N LYS A 7 -19.02 3.80 -6.01
CA LYS A 7 -18.53 2.41 -6.11
C LYS A 7 -18.90 1.58 -4.89
N THR A 8 -18.70 2.16 -3.69
CA THR A 8 -19.05 1.48 -2.43
C THR A 8 -20.56 1.24 -2.32
N THR A 9 -21.37 2.21 -2.69
CA THR A 9 -22.84 2.06 -2.71
C THR A 9 -23.28 0.92 -3.62
N LYS A 10 -22.66 0.80 -4.80
CA LYS A 10 -22.92 -0.27 -5.74
C LYS A 10 -22.52 -1.64 -5.16
N LEU A 11 -21.35 -1.76 -4.54
CA LEU A 11 -20.92 -2.97 -3.86
C LEU A 11 -21.91 -3.40 -2.77
N ILE A 12 -22.39 -2.47 -1.93
CA ILE A 12 -23.38 -2.74 -0.90
C ILE A 12 -24.66 -3.34 -1.51
N GLN A 13 -25.13 -2.77 -2.61
CA GLN A 13 -26.32 -3.23 -3.35
C GLN A 13 -26.12 -4.62 -3.95
N GLU A 14 -24.98 -4.89 -4.59
CA GLU A 14 -24.60 -6.18 -5.17
C GLU A 14 -24.53 -7.29 -4.11
N LYS A 15 -24.08 -6.97 -2.89
CA LYS A 15 -24.06 -7.90 -1.75
C LYS A 15 -25.41 -8.05 -1.05
N GLY A 16 -26.44 -7.33 -1.51
CA GLY A 16 -27.78 -7.35 -0.89
C GLY A 16 -27.79 -6.84 0.56
N CYS A 17 -26.89 -5.93 0.90
CA CYS A 17 -26.76 -5.35 2.23
C CYS A 17 -27.36 -3.93 2.29
N ASP A 18 -27.51 -3.40 3.50
CA ASP A 18 -28.08 -2.07 3.73
C ASP A 18 -26.98 -1.01 3.88
N ALA A 19 -25.82 -1.42 4.40
CA ALA A 19 -24.68 -0.52 4.62
C ALA A 19 -23.36 -1.30 4.72
N VAL A 20 -22.25 -0.55 4.70
CA VAL A 20 -20.92 -1.01 5.08
C VAL A 20 -20.39 -0.18 6.23
N ILE A 21 -19.64 -0.81 7.13
CA ILE A 21 -18.86 -0.15 8.19
C ILE A 21 -17.38 -0.40 7.95
N LEU A 22 -16.58 0.68 7.94
CA LEU A 22 -15.15 0.66 7.67
C LEU A 22 -14.37 1.15 8.89
N PHE A 23 -13.31 0.42 9.24
CA PHE A 23 -12.36 0.69 10.32
C PHE A 23 -10.92 0.79 9.81
N ASN A 24 -10.61 0.20 8.65
CA ASN A 24 -9.28 0.20 8.06
C ASN A 24 -8.92 1.61 7.57
N GLU A 25 -7.73 2.10 7.97
CA GLU A 25 -7.27 3.45 7.64
C GLU A 25 -7.18 3.67 6.13
N SER A 26 -6.62 2.74 5.37
CA SER A 26 -6.51 2.86 3.92
C SER A 26 -7.86 2.87 3.23
N ASN A 27 -8.83 2.07 3.72
CA ASN A 27 -10.18 2.07 3.19
C ASN A 27 -10.94 3.36 3.55
N MET A 28 -10.74 3.91 4.75
CA MET A 28 -11.28 5.24 5.09
C MET A 28 -10.63 6.32 4.21
N HIS A 29 -9.32 6.26 3.99
CA HIS A 29 -8.61 7.18 3.11
C HIS A 29 -9.15 7.10 1.67
N TYR A 30 -9.39 5.90 1.16
CA TYR A 30 -9.99 5.70 -0.16
C TYR A 30 -11.35 6.40 -0.30
N ILE A 31 -12.15 6.42 0.78
CA ILE A 31 -13.47 7.07 0.78
C ILE A 31 -13.37 8.58 0.87
N CYS A 32 -12.46 9.15 1.67
CA CYS A 32 -12.51 10.58 1.97
C CYS A 32 -11.16 11.30 1.91
N SER A 33 -10.11 10.65 1.41
CA SER A 33 -8.72 11.18 1.37
C SER A 33 -8.22 11.64 2.74
N PHE A 34 -8.74 11.02 3.79
CA PHE A 34 -8.36 11.24 5.18
C PHE A 34 -8.64 10.00 6.02
N SER A 35 -7.66 9.59 6.81
CA SER A 35 -7.79 8.46 7.74
C SER A 35 -7.27 8.86 9.11
N PRO A 36 -8.16 9.02 10.11
CA PRO A 36 -7.74 9.15 11.50
C PRO A 36 -7.27 7.79 12.01
N SER A 37 -6.32 7.77 12.95
CA SER A 37 -5.91 6.53 13.63
C SER A 37 -7.05 5.89 14.44
N GLU A 38 -8.06 6.68 14.78
CA GLU A 38 -9.32 6.24 15.40
C GLU A 38 -10.49 6.91 14.68
N GLY A 39 -11.28 6.11 13.98
CA GLY A 39 -12.44 6.59 13.24
C GLY A 39 -13.28 5.45 12.70
N VAL A 40 -14.48 5.77 12.24
CA VAL A 40 -15.39 4.81 11.61
C VAL A 40 -16.12 5.51 10.46
N ILE A 41 -16.17 4.87 9.30
CA ILE A 41 -17.02 5.32 8.20
C ILE A 41 -18.19 4.34 8.03
N ILE A 42 -19.40 4.87 7.88
CA ILE A 42 -20.60 4.12 7.50
C ILE A 42 -21.14 4.69 6.19
N ILE A 43 -21.34 3.83 5.20
CA ILE A 43 -22.00 4.18 3.93
C ILE A 43 -23.21 3.27 3.76
N THR A 44 -24.35 3.85 3.46
CA THR A 44 -25.62 3.12 3.22
C THR A 44 -25.83 2.85 1.73
N LYS A 45 -26.67 1.86 1.41
CA LYS A 45 -27.07 1.55 0.02
C LYS A 45 -27.81 2.69 -0.68
N SER A 46 -28.29 3.68 0.06
CA SER A 46 -28.90 4.92 -0.47
C SER A 46 -27.90 6.05 -0.71
N GLY A 47 -26.62 5.84 -0.34
CA GLY A 47 -25.55 6.83 -0.47
C GLY A 47 -25.41 7.78 0.71
N ASN A 48 -26.22 7.65 1.78
CA ASN A 48 -25.95 8.37 3.02
C ASN A 48 -24.62 7.90 3.59
N SER A 49 -23.73 8.82 3.90
CA SER A 49 -22.38 8.51 4.34
C SER A 49 -22.01 9.33 5.57
N TYR A 50 -21.40 8.68 6.54
CA TYR A 50 -21.06 9.22 7.84
C TYR A 50 -19.61 8.93 8.17
N HIS A 51 -18.88 9.93 8.68
CA HIS A 51 -17.55 9.79 9.23
C HIS A 51 -17.60 10.12 10.72
N ILE A 52 -17.46 9.12 11.55
CA ILE A 52 -17.47 9.24 13.01
C ILE A 52 -16.02 9.38 13.46
N VAL A 53 -15.70 10.44 14.16
CA VAL A 53 -14.35 10.77 14.64
C VAL A 53 -14.40 11.29 16.08
N ASP A 54 -13.28 11.25 16.76
CA ASP A 54 -13.16 11.98 18.04
C ASP A 54 -12.79 13.46 17.82
N SER A 55 -12.81 14.24 18.90
CA SER A 55 -12.60 15.68 18.85
C SER A 55 -11.24 16.10 18.26
N ARG A 56 -10.21 15.23 18.31
CA ARG A 56 -8.87 15.50 17.74
C ARG A 56 -8.91 15.62 16.22
N TYR A 57 -9.88 14.96 15.57
CA TYR A 57 -9.97 14.85 14.11
C TYR A 57 -11.15 15.61 13.50
N THR A 58 -12.04 16.21 14.30
CA THR A 58 -13.30 16.82 13.83
C THR A 58 -13.05 17.89 12.77
N GLU A 59 -12.11 18.82 13.02
CA GLU A 59 -11.82 19.90 12.08
C GLU A 59 -11.28 19.37 10.74
N THR A 60 -10.30 18.46 10.79
CA THR A 60 -9.72 17.84 9.59
C THR A 60 -10.78 17.05 8.81
N ALA A 61 -11.61 16.26 9.49
CA ALA A 61 -12.69 15.51 8.86
C ALA A 61 -13.71 16.44 8.18
N GLN A 62 -14.04 17.60 8.78
CA GLN A 62 -14.92 18.59 8.18
C GLN A 62 -14.36 19.21 6.90
N ILE A 63 -13.04 19.48 6.85
CA ILE A 63 -12.36 19.98 5.65
C ILE A 63 -12.50 18.97 4.50
N HIS A 64 -12.23 17.69 4.76
CA HIS A 64 -12.36 16.62 3.76
C HIS A 64 -13.82 16.35 3.37
N ALA A 65 -14.74 16.48 4.31
CA ALA A 65 -16.17 16.31 4.07
C ALA A 65 -16.75 17.33 3.06
N GLN A 66 -16.16 18.52 2.95
CA GLN A 66 -16.58 19.52 1.93
C GLN A 66 -16.44 18.97 0.51
N LYS A 67 -15.48 18.09 0.25
CA LYS A 67 -15.24 17.50 -1.08
C LYS A 67 -16.05 16.23 -1.29
N THR A 68 -16.24 15.44 -0.24
CA THR A 68 -16.82 14.09 -0.32
C THR A 68 -18.31 14.04 0.01
N GLY A 69 -18.80 15.02 0.78
CA GLY A 69 -20.19 15.08 1.22
C GLY A 69 -20.50 14.17 2.42
N LEU A 70 -19.48 13.56 3.07
CA LEU A 70 -19.70 12.79 4.29
C LEU A 70 -20.24 13.68 5.42
N LYS A 71 -21.15 13.14 6.22
CA LYS A 71 -21.63 13.78 7.43
C LYS A 71 -20.67 13.45 8.57
N VAL A 72 -19.91 14.44 9.02
CA VAL A 72 -18.99 14.28 10.17
C VAL A 72 -19.79 14.25 11.47
N ILE A 73 -19.51 13.27 12.30
CA ILE A 73 -20.09 13.10 13.63
C ILE A 73 -18.93 13.00 14.64
N GLU A 74 -18.84 13.96 15.54
CA GLU A 74 -17.95 13.87 16.70
C GLU A 74 -18.57 12.98 17.76
N ILE A 75 -17.79 11.99 18.26
CA ILE A 75 -18.27 11.09 19.31
C ILE A 75 -18.57 11.86 20.59
N LYS A 76 -19.69 11.51 21.21
CA LYS A 76 -20.08 12.04 22.53
C LYS A 76 -19.67 11.09 23.67
N ASN A 77 -19.86 9.79 23.44
CA ASN A 77 -19.61 8.74 24.43
C ASN A 77 -18.64 7.69 23.91
N SER A 78 -18.98 7.03 22.80
CA SER A 78 -18.17 6.01 22.18
C SER A 78 -18.53 5.80 20.70
N PHE A 79 -17.59 5.35 19.90
CA PHE A 79 -17.84 4.96 18.51
C PHE A 79 -19.02 3.97 18.39
N LEU A 80 -19.09 2.99 19.27
CA LEU A 80 -20.13 1.97 19.28
C LEU A 80 -21.54 2.55 19.47
N ASN A 81 -21.69 3.58 20.30
CA ASN A 81 -22.98 4.23 20.51
C ASN A 81 -23.39 5.04 19.28
N GLU A 82 -22.48 5.84 18.71
CA GLU A 82 -22.78 6.61 17.49
C GLU A 82 -23.10 5.71 16.29
N VAL A 83 -22.39 4.58 16.16
CA VAL A 83 -22.70 3.55 15.15
C VAL A 83 -24.11 2.98 15.38
N ASN A 84 -24.45 2.62 16.62
CA ASN A 84 -25.78 2.11 16.95
C ASN A 84 -26.90 3.10 16.60
N ASP A 85 -26.67 4.37 16.86
CA ASP A 85 -27.65 5.44 16.55
C ASP A 85 -27.86 5.58 15.03
N ILE A 86 -26.77 5.49 14.22
CA ILE A 86 -26.87 5.49 12.77
C ILE A 86 -27.59 4.23 12.27
N VAL A 87 -27.24 3.05 12.78
CA VAL A 87 -27.87 1.77 12.40
C VAL A 87 -29.37 1.81 12.62
N ASN A 88 -29.82 2.34 13.77
CA ASN A 88 -31.23 2.50 14.07
C ASN A 88 -31.91 3.55 13.18
N LYS A 89 -31.29 4.72 13.01
CA LYS A 89 -31.79 5.83 12.17
C LYS A 89 -31.98 5.42 10.71
N GLU A 90 -31.01 4.72 10.15
CA GLU A 90 -31.02 4.27 8.75
C GLU A 90 -31.72 2.91 8.57
N ASN A 91 -32.24 2.31 9.66
CA ASN A 91 -32.91 1.01 9.68
C ASN A 91 -32.07 -0.11 9.03
N ILE A 92 -30.77 -0.16 9.36
CA ILE A 92 -29.81 -1.12 8.81
C ILE A 92 -30.06 -2.50 9.44
N LYS A 93 -30.35 -3.52 8.61
CA LYS A 93 -30.57 -4.90 9.01
C LYS A 93 -29.43 -5.81 8.61
N ARG A 94 -28.76 -5.51 7.49
CA ARG A 94 -27.62 -6.26 6.97
C ARG A 94 -26.44 -5.30 6.77
N LEU A 95 -25.37 -5.51 7.55
CA LEU A 95 -24.21 -4.63 7.62
C LEU A 95 -22.95 -5.37 7.15
N LEU A 96 -22.37 -4.94 6.02
CA LEU A 96 -21.05 -5.37 5.61
C LEU A 96 -20.00 -4.84 6.59
N PHE A 97 -19.04 -5.67 6.99
CA PHE A 97 -17.98 -5.27 7.91
C PHE A 97 -16.62 -5.87 7.50
N GLU A 98 -15.57 -5.18 7.84
CA GLU A 98 -14.18 -5.57 7.53
C GLU A 98 -13.70 -6.67 8.48
N ASN A 99 -14.09 -7.93 8.18
CA ASN A 99 -13.76 -9.10 8.98
C ASN A 99 -12.26 -9.39 9.11
N GLU A 100 -11.43 -8.86 8.22
CA GLU A 100 -9.97 -9.03 8.22
C GLU A 100 -9.24 -7.95 9.04
N THR A 101 -9.91 -6.85 9.34
CA THR A 101 -9.32 -5.72 10.08
C THR A 101 -9.79 -5.66 11.54
N ILE A 102 -11.08 -5.94 11.76
CA ILE A 102 -11.67 -5.83 13.09
C ILE A 102 -11.17 -6.94 14.03
N SER A 103 -10.78 -6.58 15.26
CA SER A 103 -10.46 -7.61 16.26
C SER A 103 -11.68 -8.39 16.68
N LEU A 104 -11.50 -9.65 17.10
CA LEU A 104 -12.60 -10.47 17.64
C LEU A 104 -13.32 -9.79 18.82
N ALA A 105 -12.57 -9.10 19.69
CA ALA A 105 -13.14 -8.38 20.83
C ALA A 105 -14.04 -7.22 20.37
N GLN A 106 -13.60 -6.49 19.37
CA GLN A 106 -14.35 -5.40 18.76
C GLN A 106 -15.60 -5.93 18.07
N TYR A 107 -15.47 -6.98 17.24
CA TYR A 107 -16.60 -7.64 16.61
C TYR A 107 -17.65 -8.07 17.62
N ASN A 108 -17.27 -8.77 18.69
CA ASN A 108 -18.20 -9.22 19.74
C ASN A 108 -18.92 -8.05 20.41
N SER A 109 -18.25 -6.92 20.62
CA SER A 109 -18.86 -5.73 21.21
C SER A 109 -19.90 -5.11 20.29
N TYR A 110 -19.61 -5.01 18.97
CA TYR A 110 -20.57 -4.53 17.98
C TYR A 110 -21.74 -5.49 17.81
N ALA A 111 -21.49 -6.80 17.67
CA ALA A 111 -22.53 -7.81 17.51
C ALA A 111 -23.48 -7.86 18.71
N LYS A 112 -22.96 -7.71 19.92
CA LYS A 112 -23.79 -7.63 21.15
C LYS A 112 -24.65 -6.37 21.18
N LYS A 113 -24.14 -5.23 20.73
CA LYS A 113 -24.86 -3.94 20.76
C LYS A 113 -25.88 -3.86 19.63
N LEU A 114 -25.51 -4.32 18.45
CA LEU A 114 -26.33 -4.30 17.23
C LEU A 114 -27.07 -5.64 17.03
N ASN A 115 -27.71 -6.14 18.06
CA ASN A 115 -28.29 -7.50 18.13
C ASN A 115 -29.43 -7.78 17.13
N ASN A 116 -29.96 -6.75 16.47
CA ASN A 116 -31.00 -6.87 15.43
C ASN A 116 -30.43 -6.68 14.01
N THR A 117 -29.08 -6.69 13.87
CA THR A 117 -28.36 -6.49 12.60
C THR A 117 -27.56 -7.74 12.28
N GLU A 118 -27.73 -8.29 11.08
CA GLU A 118 -26.89 -9.35 10.53
C GLU A 118 -25.57 -8.75 10.05
N PHE A 119 -24.44 -9.28 10.53
CA PHE A 119 -23.12 -8.92 10.06
C PHE A 119 -22.73 -9.80 8.88
N VAL A 120 -22.36 -9.18 7.76
CA VAL A 120 -21.94 -9.86 6.54
C VAL A 120 -20.48 -9.54 6.27
N GLU A 121 -19.67 -10.54 6.04
CA GLU A 121 -18.22 -10.38 5.80
C GLU A 121 -17.95 -9.66 4.48
N LEU A 122 -17.11 -8.64 4.54
CA LEU A 122 -16.65 -7.90 3.37
C LEU A 122 -15.53 -8.64 2.62
N ASN A 123 -14.72 -9.43 3.34
CA ASN A 123 -13.56 -10.13 2.81
C ASN A 123 -12.64 -9.17 2.02
N HIS A 124 -12.10 -9.63 0.88
CA HIS A 124 -11.22 -8.83 0.03
C HIS A 124 -11.93 -7.85 -0.91
N ASP A 125 -13.26 -7.74 -0.87
CA ASP A 125 -14.03 -6.97 -1.87
C ASP A 125 -13.58 -5.50 -1.96
N PHE A 126 -13.25 -4.88 -0.83
CA PHE A 126 -12.80 -3.48 -0.81
C PHE A 126 -11.40 -3.32 -1.39
N MET A 127 -10.51 -4.26 -1.10
CA MET A 127 -9.17 -4.31 -1.70
C MET A 127 -9.26 -4.52 -3.21
N LEU A 128 -10.12 -5.42 -3.69
CA LEU A 128 -10.36 -5.63 -5.11
C LEU A 128 -10.87 -4.37 -5.81
N MET A 129 -11.74 -3.59 -5.14
CA MET A 129 -12.21 -2.31 -5.67
C MET A 129 -11.08 -1.27 -5.80
N ARG A 130 -10.07 -1.31 -4.91
CA ARG A 130 -8.89 -0.44 -4.92
C ARG A 130 -7.82 -0.90 -5.94
N ASN A 131 -7.87 -2.14 -6.43
CA ASN A 131 -6.90 -2.65 -7.41
C ASN A 131 -6.89 -1.81 -8.69
N LYS A 132 -8.07 -1.43 -9.16
CA LYS A 132 -8.23 -0.56 -10.32
C LYS A 132 -8.22 0.90 -9.90
N LYS A 133 -7.10 1.56 -10.19
CA LYS A 133 -6.88 2.96 -9.80
C LYS A 133 -7.62 3.90 -10.73
N GLU A 134 -8.23 4.92 -10.16
CA GLU A 134 -8.75 6.06 -10.91
C GLU A 134 -7.60 6.96 -11.40
N ALA A 135 -7.86 7.78 -12.40
CA ALA A 135 -6.83 8.64 -12.98
C ALA A 135 -6.15 9.56 -11.95
N PHE A 136 -6.92 10.09 -10.98
CA PHE A 136 -6.36 10.94 -9.93
C PHE A 136 -5.44 10.16 -8.97
N GLU A 137 -5.75 8.89 -8.67
CA GLU A 137 -4.93 8.01 -7.84
C GLU A 137 -3.58 7.73 -8.53
N ILE A 138 -3.62 7.46 -9.83
CA ILE A 138 -2.40 7.26 -10.64
C ILE A 138 -1.51 8.50 -10.61
N GLU A 139 -2.09 9.71 -10.67
CA GLU A 139 -1.31 10.95 -10.60
C GLU A 139 -0.66 11.16 -9.22
N LEU A 140 -1.33 10.75 -8.13
CA LEU A 140 -0.75 10.78 -6.78
C LEU A 140 0.39 9.76 -6.65
N MET A 141 0.21 8.54 -7.16
CA MET A 141 1.25 7.51 -7.20
C MET A 141 2.47 7.94 -8.02
N LYS A 142 2.25 8.54 -9.20
CA LYS A 142 3.33 9.12 -10.01
C LYS A 142 4.10 10.20 -9.23
N LYS A 143 3.39 11.00 -8.44
CA LYS A 143 4.01 12.07 -7.65
C LYS A 143 4.85 11.49 -6.52
N ALA A 144 4.36 10.46 -5.81
CA ALA A 144 5.14 9.70 -4.83
C ALA A 144 6.42 9.11 -5.46
N ASN A 145 6.26 8.47 -6.64
CA ASN A 145 7.40 7.90 -7.37
C ASN A 145 8.44 8.96 -7.79
N ASN A 146 7.98 10.12 -8.30
CA ASN A 146 8.88 11.21 -8.72
C ASN A 146 9.65 11.81 -7.52
N ILE A 147 9.02 11.88 -6.34
CA ILE A 147 9.69 12.31 -5.09
C ILE A 147 10.79 11.32 -4.74
N ALA A 148 10.49 10.01 -4.75
CA ALA A 148 11.44 8.96 -4.46
C ALA A 148 12.62 8.96 -5.45
N GLU A 149 12.34 9.04 -6.75
CA GLU A 149 13.36 9.08 -7.81
C GLU A 149 14.28 10.31 -7.68
N LYS A 150 13.70 11.50 -7.54
CA LYS A 150 14.48 12.73 -7.34
C LYS A 150 15.37 12.64 -6.10
N SER A 151 14.84 12.09 -5.02
CA SER A 151 15.57 11.93 -3.75
C SER A 151 16.71 10.93 -3.89
N PHE A 152 16.51 9.84 -4.63
CA PHE A 152 17.55 8.88 -4.93
C PHE A 152 18.71 9.51 -5.72
N LEU A 153 18.40 10.25 -6.80
CA LEU A 153 19.42 10.93 -7.59
C LEU A 153 20.23 11.93 -6.76
N GLU A 154 19.60 12.59 -5.80
CA GLU A 154 20.28 13.49 -4.88
C GLU A 154 21.19 12.74 -3.89
N LEU A 155 20.67 11.64 -3.30
CA LEU A 155 21.42 10.80 -2.36
C LEU A 155 22.70 10.23 -2.99
N LEU A 156 22.70 9.91 -4.28
CA LEU A 156 23.88 9.36 -4.99
C LEU A 156 25.14 10.21 -4.81
N ASN A 157 25.03 11.53 -4.62
CA ASN A 157 26.18 12.42 -4.39
C ASN A 157 26.84 12.18 -3.02
N GLU A 158 26.12 11.58 -2.09
CA GLU A 158 26.55 11.30 -0.71
C GLU A 158 27.03 9.86 -0.51
N VAL A 159 26.78 8.98 -1.49
CA VAL A 159 27.22 7.57 -1.43
C VAL A 159 28.72 7.50 -1.68
N LYS A 160 29.49 7.22 -0.61
CA LYS A 160 30.96 7.23 -0.62
C LYS A 160 31.50 6.08 0.22
N ILE A 161 32.68 5.58 -0.15
CA ILE A 161 33.42 4.61 0.68
C ILE A 161 33.57 5.15 2.10
N GLY A 162 33.30 4.30 3.09
CA GLY A 162 33.39 4.61 4.51
C GLY A 162 32.10 5.11 5.15
N LYS A 163 31.09 5.52 4.38
CA LYS A 163 29.74 5.79 4.89
C LYS A 163 29.08 4.50 5.35
N THR A 164 28.25 4.58 6.39
CA THR A 164 27.49 3.45 6.91
C THR A 164 26.12 3.35 6.25
N GLU A 165 25.54 2.14 6.29
CA GLU A 165 24.19 1.89 5.83
C GLU A 165 23.19 2.80 6.56
N LYS A 166 23.28 2.91 7.90
CA LYS A 166 22.41 3.77 8.73
C LYS A 166 22.52 5.26 8.41
N GLU A 167 23.75 5.77 8.23
CA GLU A 167 23.94 7.18 7.88
C GLU A 167 23.24 7.55 6.60
N LEU A 168 23.36 6.68 5.58
CA LEU A 168 22.76 6.92 4.28
C LEU A 168 21.25 6.70 4.29
N ALA A 169 20.73 5.70 5.01
CA ALA A 169 19.30 5.48 5.14
C ALA A 169 18.60 6.66 5.82
N ALA A 170 19.15 7.14 6.95
CA ALA A 170 18.60 8.32 7.66
C ALA A 170 18.66 9.60 6.79
N LEU A 171 19.75 9.78 6.05
CA LEU A 171 19.89 10.90 5.13
C LEU A 171 18.86 10.79 3.98
N PHE A 172 18.62 9.60 3.48
CA PHE A 172 17.67 9.36 2.40
C PHE A 172 16.24 9.72 2.82
N ASP A 173 15.80 9.26 4.00
CA ASP A 173 14.49 9.59 4.56
C ASP A 173 14.31 11.10 4.73
N TYR A 174 15.35 11.78 5.22
CA TYR A 174 15.37 13.24 5.31
C TYR A 174 15.24 13.91 3.93
N ILE A 175 15.97 13.43 2.92
CA ILE A 175 15.91 13.97 1.56
C ILE A 175 14.52 13.77 0.96
N MET A 176 13.89 12.60 1.14
CA MET A 176 12.52 12.34 0.69
C MET A 176 11.52 13.29 1.34
N ALA A 177 11.58 13.47 2.65
CA ALA A 177 10.72 14.41 3.39
C ALA A 177 10.90 15.84 2.88
N ARG A 178 12.15 16.31 2.70
CA ARG A 178 12.46 17.64 2.15
C ARG A 178 11.97 17.82 0.71
N ASN A 179 11.94 16.76 -0.10
CA ASN A 179 11.45 16.78 -1.46
C ASN A 179 9.92 16.67 -1.56
N GLY A 180 9.21 16.61 -0.41
CA GLY A 180 7.76 16.71 -0.33
C GLY A 180 7.03 15.38 -0.11
N SER A 181 7.73 14.34 0.39
CA SER A 181 7.08 13.14 0.88
C SER A 181 6.37 13.41 2.21
N ASP A 182 5.18 12.84 2.38
CA ASP A 182 4.45 12.84 3.67
C ASP A 182 5.06 11.86 4.67
N GLY A 183 5.85 10.90 4.18
CA GLY A 183 6.55 9.88 4.95
C GLY A 183 7.21 8.84 4.05
N VAL A 184 7.91 7.88 4.63
CA VAL A 184 8.42 6.71 3.89
C VAL A 184 7.29 5.73 3.65
N SER A 185 7.32 5.01 2.52
CA SER A 185 6.33 3.96 2.22
C SER A 185 6.49 2.74 3.11
N PHE A 186 7.72 2.47 3.51
CA PHE A 186 8.18 1.40 4.40
C PHE A 186 9.56 1.77 4.94
N ASP A 187 10.04 1.07 5.95
CA ASP A 187 11.38 1.29 6.51
C ASP A 187 12.44 1.14 5.42
N THR A 188 13.18 2.21 5.15
CA THR A 188 14.18 2.24 4.06
C THR A 188 15.24 1.16 4.26
N ILE A 189 15.40 0.28 3.27
CA ILE A 189 16.43 -0.75 3.24
C ILE A 189 17.61 -0.20 2.42
N LEU A 190 18.75 -0.02 3.06
CA LEU A 190 20.00 0.39 2.44
C LEU A 190 21.13 -0.50 2.94
N LEU A 191 21.63 -1.36 2.06
CA LEU A 191 22.56 -2.43 2.40
C LEU A 191 23.78 -2.42 1.49
N THR A 192 24.95 -2.83 2.02
CA THR A 192 26.21 -2.87 1.25
C THR A 192 26.90 -4.23 1.33
N GLY A 193 27.59 -4.57 0.23
CA GLY A 193 28.37 -5.80 0.09
C GLY A 193 27.52 -7.05 0.39
N THR A 194 28.01 -7.94 1.26
CA THR A 194 27.28 -9.19 1.59
C THR A 194 25.91 -9.00 2.23
N HIS A 195 25.61 -7.83 2.80
CA HIS A 195 24.28 -7.57 3.35
C HIS A 195 23.20 -7.45 2.27
N THR A 196 23.56 -7.11 1.03
CA THR A 196 22.60 -6.99 -0.09
C THR A 196 21.87 -8.31 -0.41
N SER A 197 22.34 -9.44 0.12
CA SER A 197 21.66 -10.74 -0.01
C SER A 197 20.50 -10.96 0.96
N MET A 198 20.25 -10.02 1.88
CA MET A 198 19.16 -10.09 2.87
C MET A 198 17.96 -9.28 2.40
N PRO A 199 16.86 -9.91 1.90
CA PRO A 199 15.72 -9.18 1.33
C PRO A 199 15.04 -8.20 2.31
N HIS A 200 15.04 -8.54 3.61
CA HIS A 200 14.52 -7.69 4.68
C HIS A 200 15.64 -7.27 5.65
N GLY A 201 16.82 -6.96 5.09
CA GLY A 201 17.95 -6.49 5.89
C GLY A 201 17.68 -5.11 6.47
N VAL A 202 18.15 -4.88 7.71
CA VAL A 202 18.04 -3.58 8.38
C VAL A 202 19.38 -2.85 8.25
N PRO A 203 19.39 -1.56 7.88
CA PRO A 203 20.61 -0.77 7.79
C PRO A 203 21.41 -0.78 9.10
N SER A 204 22.71 -1.05 9.00
CA SER A 204 23.62 -1.25 10.14
C SER A 204 24.78 -0.25 10.11
N ASP A 205 25.72 -0.39 11.05
CA ASP A 205 26.98 0.39 11.06
C ASP A 205 28.02 -0.14 10.08
N LYS A 206 27.64 -1.12 9.20
CA LYS A 206 28.51 -1.63 8.14
C LYS A 206 28.82 -0.50 7.15
N LYS A 207 30.10 -0.40 6.79
CA LYS A 207 30.63 0.65 5.91
C LYS A 207 30.74 0.15 4.48
N ILE A 208 30.43 1.02 3.55
CA ILE A 208 30.66 0.83 2.11
C ILE A 208 32.18 0.69 1.85
N LYS A 209 32.54 -0.27 1.02
CA LYS A 209 33.92 -0.56 0.58
C LYS A 209 34.03 -0.52 -0.94
N ASP A 210 35.24 -0.42 -1.43
CA ASP A 210 35.53 -0.63 -2.85
C ASP A 210 35.16 -2.07 -3.26
N GLY A 211 34.53 -2.23 -4.40
CA GLY A 211 34.03 -3.51 -4.91
C GLY A 211 32.68 -3.95 -4.36
N ASP A 212 32.01 -3.15 -3.52
CA ASP A 212 30.68 -3.48 -3.01
C ASP A 212 29.57 -3.16 -4.03
N PHE A 213 28.51 -3.95 -4.01
CA PHE A 213 27.19 -3.43 -4.36
C PHE A 213 26.58 -2.68 -3.18
N VAL A 214 25.84 -1.61 -3.50
CA VAL A 214 24.94 -0.95 -2.55
C VAL A 214 23.52 -1.07 -3.11
N LEU A 215 22.66 -1.70 -2.34
CA LEU A 215 21.25 -1.88 -2.63
C LEU A 215 20.43 -0.86 -1.85
N PHE A 216 19.52 -0.22 -2.54
CA PHE A 216 18.53 0.71 -2.01
C PHE A 216 17.14 0.16 -2.32
N ASP A 217 16.32 -0.06 -1.30
CA ASP A 217 14.92 -0.40 -1.43
C ASP A 217 14.13 0.61 -0.60
N PHE A 218 13.30 1.40 -1.27
CA PHE A 218 12.76 2.64 -0.72
C PHE A 218 11.48 3.07 -1.43
N GLY A 219 10.70 3.86 -0.74
CA GLY A 219 9.51 4.47 -1.31
C GLY A 219 9.09 5.74 -0.56
N ALA A 220 8.47 6.65 -1.26
CA ALA A 220 7.87 7.86 -0.71
C ALA A 220 6.35 7.73 -0.65
N THR A 221 5.73 8.35 0.33
CA THR A 221 4.28 8.48 0.43
C THR A 221 3.87 9.89 0.04
N TYR A 222 2.83 10.04 -0.76
CA TYR A 222 2.24 11.32 -1.11
C TYR A 222 0.72 11.26 -1.08
N GLN A 223 0.10 12.06 -0.22
CA GLN A 223 -1.34 12.07 0.03
C GLN A 223 -1.92 10.66 0.22
N GLY A 224 -1.24 9.84 1.05
CA GLY A 224 -1.60 8.48 1.38
C GLY A 224 -1.21 7.41 0.34
N TYR A 225 -0.78 7.78 -0.87
CA TYR A 225 -0.35 6.83 -1.89
C TYR A 225 1.14 6.56 -1.83
N HIS A 226 1.49 5.29 -1.93
CA HIS A 226 2.86 4.79 -1.83
C HIS A 226 3.54 4.70 -3.20
N SER A 227 4.87 4.83 -3.19
CA SER A 227 5.75 4.33 -4.24
C SER A 227 6.67 3.25 -3.69
N ASP A 228 7.23 2.44 -4.58
CA ASP A 228 8.12 1.33 -4.25
C ASP A 228 9.18 1.20 -5.33
N MET A 229 10.45 1.24 -4.93
CA MET A 229 11.56 1.27 -5.87
C MET A 229 12.82 0.64 -5.29
N THR A 230 13.36 -0.37 -5.97
CA THR A 230 14.69 -0.91 -5.66
C THR A 230 15.71 -0.46 -6.70
N ARG A 231 16.90 -0.06 -6.25
CA ARG A 231 18.07 0.23 -7.07
C ARG A 231 19.32 -0.39 -6.47
N THR A 232 20.19 -0.89 -7.34
CA THR A 232 21.51 -1.40 -6.94
C THR A 232 22.58 -0.70 -7.75
N ILE A 233 23.63 -0.22 -7.09
CA ILE A 233 24.78 0.42 -7.72
C ILE A 233 26.08 -0.29 -7.32
N ALA A 234 27.08 -0.17 -8.16
CA ALA A 234 28.43 -0.66 -7.87
C ALA A 234 29.34 0.47 -7.35
N ILE A 235 30.17 0.17 -6.38
CA ILE A 235 31.17 1.10 -5.83
C ILE A 235 32.54 0.63 -6.27
N GLY A 236 33.21 1.44 -7.10
CA GLY A 236 34.55 1.12 -7.62
C GLY A 236 34.53 -0.10 -8.55
N ASN A 237 35.49 -1.02 -8.37
CA ASN A 237 35.69 -2.16 -9.24
C ASN A 237 35.02 -3.43 -8.72
N ILE A 238 33.89 -3.82 -9.30
CA ILE A 238 33.21 -5.09 -9.02
C ILE A 238 33.76 -6.22 -9.90
N THR A 239 33.56 -7.47 -9.48
CA THR A 239 33.96 -8.66 -10.23
C THR A 239 33.10 -8.89 -11.47
N ASP A 240 33.59 -9.66 -12.42
CA ASP A 240 32.82 -10.02 -13.63
C ASP A 240 31.60 -10.88 -13.26
N GLU A 241 31.70 -11.76 -12.25
CA GLU A 241 30.58 -12.53 -11.72
C GLU A 241 29.47 -11.62 -11.19
N MET A 242 29.81 -10.55 -10.46
CA MET A 242 28.85 -9.56 -9.99
C MET A 242 28.16 -8.83 -11.14
N LYS A 243 28.89 -8.46 -12.19
CA LYS A 243 28.31 -7.83 -13.40
C LYS A 243 27.34 -8.78 -14.11
N GLU A 244 27.76 -10.05 -14.29
CA GLU A 244 26.90 -11.06 -14.92
C GLU A 244 25.62 -11.28 -14.14
N ALA A 245 25.69 -11.34 -12.81
CA ALA A 245 24.51 -11.47 -11.95
C ALA A 245 23.58 -10.25 -12.07
N TYR A 246 24.14 -9.03 -12.05
CA TYR A 246 23.36 -7.80 -12.22
C TYR A 246 22.66 -7.76 -13.58
N ASP A 247 23.37 -8.06 -14.66
CA ASP A 247 22.83 -8.04 -16.02
C ASP A 247 21.73 -9.10 -16.20
N LEU A 248 21.89 -10.27 -15.56
CA LEU A 248 20.88 -11.32 -15.58
C LEU A 248 19.60 -10.90 -14.86
N VAL A 249 19.73 -10.27 -13.68
CA VAL A 249 18.58 -9.73 -12.94
C VAL A 249 17.89 -8.64 -13.75
N LEU A 250 18.62 -7.74 -14.36
CA LEU A 250 18.06 -6.71 -15.25
C LEU A 250 17.28 -7.33 -16.43
N LYS A 251 17.83 -8.36 -17.07
CA LYS A 251 17.12 -9.08 -18.14
C LYS A 251 15.82 -9.71 -17.63
N ALA A 252 15.86 -10.34 -16.46
CA ALA A 252 14.68 -10.96 -15.83
C ALA A 252 13.61 -9.92 -15.51
N GLN A 253 13.99 -8.76 -14.93
CA GLN A 253 13.07 -7.66 -14.66
C GLN A 253 12.41 -7.16 -15.96
N LEU A 254 13.18 -6.92 -17.01
CA LEU A 254 12.66 -6.45 -18.29
C LEU A 254 11.75 -7.49 -18.96
N ALA A 255 12.01 -8.79 -18.79
CA ALA A 255 11.13 -9.86 -19.26
C ALA A 255 9.79 -9.83 -18.52
N GLY A 256 9.79 -9.68 -17.20
CA GLY A 256 8.58 -9.50 -16.39
C GLY A 256 7.77 -8.28 -16.82
N ILE A 257 8.43 -7.11 -16.97
CA ILE A 257 7.77 -5.88 -17.44
C ILE A 257 7.14 -6.08 -18.83
N LYS A 258 7.84 -6.74 -19.74
CA LYS A 258 7.32 -7.04 -21.09
C LYS A 258 6.10 -7.96 -21.07
N ALA A 259 6.07 -8.91 -20.13
CA ALA A 259 4.95 -9.84 -19.96
C ALA A 259 3.74 -9.20 -19.27
N LEU A 260 3.97 -8.12 -18.49
CA LEU A 260 2.91 -7.42 -17.73
C LEU A 260 1.97 -6.69 -18.68
N LYS A 261 0.80 -7.29 -18.92
CA LYS A 261 -0.27 -6.75 -19.76
C LYS A 261 -1.63 -7.06 -19.16
N ALA A 262 -2.62 -6.21 -19.46
CA ALA A 262 -4.01 -6.49 -19.09
C ALA A 262 -4.47 -7.84 -19.69
N GLY A 263 -5.15 -8.65 -18.87
CA GLY A 263 -5.63 -9.98 -19.20
C GLY A 263 -4.63 -11.11 -18.97
N GLU A 264 -3.34 -10.81 -18.79
CA GLU A 264 -2.32 -11.83 -18.47
C GLU A 264 -2.43 -12.29 -17.04
N LYS A 265 -2.08 -13.55 -16.77
CA LYS A 265 -2.04 -14.08 -15.41
C LYS A 265 -0.82 -13.55 -14.66
N CYS A 266 -1.02 -13.25 -13.39
CA CYS A 266 0.08 -12.83 -12.51
C CYS A 266 1.20 -13.88 -12.44
N ALA A 267 0.85 -15.19 -12.48
CA ALA A 267 1.81 -16.28 -12.50
C ALA A 267 2.65 -16.32 -13.79
N ASP A 268 2.09 -15.97 -14.95
CA ASP A 268 2.81 -15.97 -16.24
C ASP A 268 3.84 -14.83 -16.28
N VAL A 269 3.54 -13.69 -15.65
CA VAL A 269 4.48 -12.56 -15.49
C VAL A 269 5.65 -12.94 -14.57
N TYR A 270 5.38 -13.65 -13.47
CA TYR A 270 6.43 -14.22 -12.63
C TYR A 270 7.29 -15.21 -13.43
N GLN A 271 6.66 -16.14 -14.18
CA GLN A 271 7.36 -17.17 -14.93
C GLN A 271 8.31 -16.59 -15.97
N ALA A 272 7.90 -15.52 -16.66
CA ALA A 272 8.76 -14.84 -17.64
C ALA A 272 10.09 -14.34 -17.06
N ALA A 273 10.09 -13.83 -15.83
CA ALA A 273 11.32 -13.42 -15.14
C ALA A 273 12.11 -14.62 -14.62
N TYR A 274 11.42 -15.61 -14.04
CA TYR A 274 12.02 -16.83 -13.51
C TYR A 274 12.79 -17.61 -14.58
N ASP A 275 12.23 -17.76 -15.80
CA ASP A 275 12.84 -18.50 -16.90
C ASP A 275 14.20 -17.88 -17.28
N VAL A 276 14.28 -16.55 -17.35
CA VAL A 276 15.54 -15.85 -17.61
C VAL A 276 16.60 -16.15 -16.56
N LEU A 277 16.22 -16.09 -15.26
CA LEU A 277 17.15 -16.41 -14.17
C LEU A 277 17.59 -17.88 -14.21
N ASN A 278 16.67 -18.77 -14.60
CA ASN A 278 16.93 -20.20 -14.63
C ASN A 278 17.82 -20.65 -15.79
N GLU A 279 18.01 -19.83 -16.85
CA GLU A 279 19.00 -20.06 -17.91
C GLU A 279 20.45 -20.22 -17.38
N LYS A 280 20.72 -19.65 -16.20
CA LYS A 280 22.03 -19.68 -15.50
C LYS A 280 21.94 -20.37 -14.12
N ASP A 281 20.97 -21.24 -13.90
CA ASP A 281 20.73 -21.91 -12.60
C ASP A 281 20.51 -20.93 -11.43
N MET A 282 20.20 -19.65 -11.71
CA MET A 282 19.97 -18.64 -10.68
C MET A 282 18.52 -18.63 -10.16
N GLY A 283 17.57 -19.29 -10.84
CA GLY A 283 16.17 -19.39 -10.41
C GLY A 283 16.00 -19.91 -8.98
N LYS A 284 16.89 -20.79 -8.51
CA LYS A 284 16.90 -21.31 -7.14
C LYS A 284 17.07 -20.25 -6.03
N TYR A 285 17.62 -19.09 -6.38
CA TYR A 285 17.79 -17.95 -5.47
C TYR A 285 16.61 -17.00 -5.49
N PHE A 286 15.73 -17.06 -6.49
CA PHE A 286 14.53 -16.25 -6.62
C PHE A 286 13.38 -16.89 -5.84
N ARG A 287 13.31 -16.62 -4.53
CA ARG A 287 12.42 -17.28 -3.56
C ARG A 287 11.21 -16.48 -3.15
N HIS A 288 10.97 -15.32 -3.76
CA HIS A 288 9.86 -14.42 -3.48
C HIS A 288 9.06 -14.13 -4.75
N SER A 289 7.95 -13.41 -4.64
CA SER A 289 7.19 -12.93 -5.80
C SER A 289 8.02 -11.94 -6.63
N LEU A 290 7.68 -11.82 -7.91
CA LEU A 290 8.32 -10.83 -8.79
C LEU A 290 7.92 -9.39 -8.41
N GLY A 291 6.71 -9.22 -7.94
CA GLY A 291 6.19 -7.91 -7.55
C GLY A 291 4.75 -8.00 -7.07
N HIS A 292 4.24 -6.88 -6.62
CA HIS A 292 2.91 -6.74 -6.04
C HIS A 292 2.27 -5.42 -6.45
N GLY A 293 0.97 -5.29 -6.21
CA GLY A 293 0.28 -4.02 -6.35
C GLY A 293 0.69 -3.04 -5.25
N VAL A 294 0.63 -1.77 -5.58
CA VAL A 294 0.92 -0.64 -4.70
C VAL A 294 -0.25 0.34 -4.79
N GLY A 295 -0.54 1.03 -3.71
CA GLY A 295 -1.59 2.05 -3.68
C GLY A 295 -1.64 2.79 -2.35
N LEU A 296 -2.76 2.72 -1.66
CA LEU A 296 -2.92 3.22 -0.30
C LEU A 296 -2.28 2.29 0.75
N ASP A 297 -2.09 1.03 0.42
CA ASP A 297 -1.20 0.13 1.13
C ASP A 297 0.03 -0.14 0.28
N ILE A 298 1.19 -0.35 0.92
CA ILE A 298 2.42 -0.68 0.19
C ILE A 298 2.29 -2.02 -0.53
N HIS A 299 1.61 -2.98 0.07
CA HIS A 299 1.26 -4.25 -0.56
C HIS A 299 -0.26 -4.34 -0.69
N GLU A 300 -0.79 -4.20 -1.90
CA GLU A 300 -2.21 -4.37 -2.15
C GLU A 300 -2.48 -5.08 -3.48
N GLY A 301 -3.60 -5.77 -3.53
CA GLY A 301 -4.13 -6.32 -4.78
C GLY A 301 -3.31 -7.45 -5.37
N TYR A 302 -2.97 -7.30 -6.65
CA TYR A 302 -2.31 -8.34 -7.44
C TYR A 302 -0.91 -8.66 -6.94
N ASN A 303 -0.56 -9.96 -6.98
CA ASN A 303 0.78 -10.44 -6.66
C ASN A 303 1.29 -11.33 -7.81
N ALA A 304 2.37 -10.88 -8.47
CA ALA A 304 3.04 -11.65 -9.51
C ALA A 304 3.87 -12.78 -8.87
N SER A 305 3.20 -13.86 -8.50
CA SER A 305 3.77 -15.04 -7.84
C SER A 305 3.37 -16.32 -8.58
N PRO A 306 4.14 -17.42 -8.44
CA PRO A 306 3.86 -18.68 -9.16
C PRO A 306 2.54 -19.34 -8.73
N LYS A 307 1.95 -18.92 -7.61
CA LYS A 307 0.71 -19.46 -7.05
C LYS A 307 -0.51 -18.57 -7.34
N SER A 308 -0.34 -17.40 -7.95
CA SER A 308 -1.44 -16.49 -8.21
C SER A 308 -2.30 -16.99 -9.38
N ASN A 309 -3.62 -17.00 -9.15
CA ASN A 309 -4.60 -17.30 -10.20
C ASN A 309 -5.20 -16.02 -10.81
N ASP A 310 -4.82 -14.86 -10.30
CA ASP A 310 -5.37 -13.57 -10.71
C ASP A 310 -4.86 -13.16 -12.09
N LYS A 311 -5.63 -12.29 -12.74
CA LYS A 311 -5.26 -11.63 -13.98
C LYS A 311 -5.20 -10.13 -13.78
N PHE A 312 -4.20 -9.50 -14.40
CA PHE A 312 -4.11 -8.04 -14.39
C PHE A 312 -5.28 -7.41 -15.14
N GLU A 313 -5.86 -6.37 -14.57
CA GLU A 313 -6.95 -5.58 -15.17
C GLU A 313 -6.47 -4.14 -15.45
N VAL A 314 -7.20 -3.43 -16.35
CA VAL A 314 -6.99 -2.01 -16.69
C VAL A 314 -8.06 -1.16 -16.00
#